data_6eadd8251737e7a8da46240aea55a960
#
_entry.id   6eadd8251737e7a8da46240aea55a960
#
_cell.length_a   1.000
_cell.length_b   1.000
_cell.length_c   1.000
_cell.angle_alpha   90.00
_cell.angle_beta   90.00
_cell.angle_gamma   90.00
#
_symmetry.space_group_name_H-M   'P 1'
#
loop_
_entity.id
_entity.type
_entity.pdbx_description
1 polymer ?
#
loop_
_entity_poly.entity_id
_entity_poly.type
_entity_poly.pdbx_seq_one_letter_code
_entity_poly.pdbx_strand_id
1 'polypeptide(L)'
;MKIIITEQQKKTITNKSDWKEGNSKLTKTFYFKDYKEVMPFVNSVMKIADKQNHHPDMTVHYDNVKLSITDHDKGGVSEKCHKFVNAVDKL
;
A
#
# COMPACT_ATOMS: atom_id res chain seq x y z
N MET A 1 7.92 9.53 5.93
CA MET A 1 6.58 10.12 5.71
C MET A 1 5.63 9.71 6.81
N LYS A 2 4.69 10.57 7.10
CA LYS A 2 3.79 10.32 8.22
C LYS A 2 2.33 10.35 7.75
N ILE A 3 1.58 9.34 8.16
CA ILE A 3 0.15 9.27 7.88
C ILE A 3 -0.59 10.03 8.97
N ILE A 4 -1.45 10.98 8.55
CA ILE A 4 -2.23 11.78 9.48
C ILE A 4 -3.63 11.20 9.53
N ILE A 5 -4.01 10.67 10.65
CA ILE A 5 -5.27 9.94 10.81
C ILE A 5 -5.87 10.19 12.18
N THR A 6 -7.15 9.82 12.32
CA THR A 6 -7.79 9.82 13.63
C THR A 6 -7.23 8.68 14.48
N GLU A 7 -7.50 8.70 15.79
CA GLU A 7 -7.05 7.64 16.67
C GLU A 7 -7.55 6.26 16.22
N GLN A 8 -8.76 6.18 15.71
CA GLN A 8 -9.32 4.92 15.25
C GLN A 8 -8.59 4.40 14.02
N GLN A 9 -8.32 5.28 13.07
CA GLN A 9 -7.63 4.92 11.84
C GLN A 9 -6.18 4.54 12.13
N LYS A 10 -5.58 5.14 13.16
CA LYS A 10 -4.22 4.87 13.55
C LYS A 10 -4.02 3.39 13.88
N LYS A 11 -4.96 2.79 14.59
CA LYS A 11 -4.90 1.37 14.90
C LYS A 11 -4.94 0.52 13.64
N THR A 12 -5.81 0.90 12.72
CA THR A 12 -5.99 0.16 11.48
C THR A 12 -4.71 0.17 10.65
N ILE A 13 -4.10 1.35 10.51
CA ILE A 13 -2.95 1.51 9.62
C ILE A 13 -1.71 0.80 10.15
N THR A 14 -1.54 0.73 11.47
CA THR A 14 -0.37 0.09 12.05
C THR A 14 -0.47 -1.44 12.05
N ASN A 15 -1.62 -1.99 11.71
CA ASN A 15 -1.86 -3.42 11.75
C ASN A 15 -1.65 -4.02 10.35
N LYS A 16 -0.64 -4.90 10.22
CA LYS A 16 -0.33 -5.55 8.95
C LYS A 16 -1.48 -6.38 8.41
N SER A 17 -2.32 -6.91 9.28
CA SER A 17 -3.46 -7.72 8.87
C SER A 17 -4.56 -6.91 8.17
N ASP A 18 -4.38 -5.59 8.06
CA ASP A 18 -5.34 -4.75 7.35
C ASP A 18 -5.30 -4.95 5.84
N TRP A 19 -4.26 -5.56 5.31
CA TRP A 19 -4.24 -5.95 3.92
C TRP A 19 -5.24 -7.08 3.72
N LYS A 20 -6.13 -6.91 2.76
CA LYS A 20 -7.15 -7.90 2.45
C LYS A 20 -6.74 -8.71 1.25
N GLU A 21 -6.92 -10.02 1.34
CA GLU A 21 -6.67 -10.91 0.22
C GLU A 21 -7.98 -11.32 -0.41
N GLY A 22 -8.08 -11.14 -1.73
CA GLY A 22 -9.26 -11.53 -2.47
C GLY A 22 -9.02 -11.30 -3.96
N ASN A 23 -9.65 -12.08 -4.81
CA ASN A 23 -9.49 -12.00 -6.26
C ASN A 23 -8.02 -12.08 -6.68
N SER A 24 -7.25 -12.92 -5.98
CA SER A 24 -5.83 -13.14 -6.25
C SER A 24 -4.97 -11.90 -6.03
N LYS A 25 -5.38 -11.01 -5.13
CA LYS A 25 -4.68 -9.75 -4.86
C LYS A 25 -4.64 -9.47 -3.36
N LEU A 26 -3.67 -8.64 -2.97
CA LEU A 26 -3.66 -8.01 -1.65
C LEU A 26 -3.97 -6.54 -1.84
N THR A 27 -4.94 -6.04 -1.10
CA THR A 27 -5.37 -4.64 -1.22
C THR A 27 -5.43 -3.96 0.13
N LYS A 28 -5.13 -2.66 0.13
CA LYS A 28 -5.24 -1.83 1.33
C LYS A 28 -5.41 -0.38 0.93
N THR A 29 -6.22 0.35 1.70
CA THR A 29 -6.38 1.80 1.52
C THR A 29 -5.68 2.51 2.67
N PHE A 30 -4.87 3.51 2.31
CA PHE A 30 -4.14 4.34 3.25
C PHE A 30 -4.76 5.72 3.26
N TYR A 31 -5.05 6.27 4.43
CA TYR A 31 -5.72 7.55 4.59
C TYR A 31 -4.76 8.62 5.06
N PHE A 32 -4.94 9.83 4.54
CA PHE A 32 -4.08 10.97 4.83
C PHE A 32 -4.92 12.21 5.10
N LYS A 33 -4.27 13.22 5.62
CA LYS A 33 -4.93 14.48 5.93
C LYS A 33 -5.33 15.22 4.66
N ASP A 34 -4.43 15.26 3.68
CA ASP A 34 -4.64 16.03 2.46
C ASP A 34 -3.70 15.52 1.36
N TYR A 35 -3.78 16.18 0.21
CA TYR A 35 -3.01 15.78 -0.96
C TYR A 35 -1.49 15.92 -0.76
N LYS A 36 -1.07 16.90 0.04
CA LYS A 36 0.36 17.09 0.30
C LYS A 36 0.96 15.90 1.05
N GLU A 37 0.14 15.21 1.84
CA GLU A 37 0.56 13.99 2.53
C GLU A 37 0.54 12.79 1.60
N VAL A 38 -0.39 12.77 0.65
CA VAL A 38 -0.52 11.69 -0.32
C VAL A 38 0.71 11.61 -1.24
N MET A 39 1.19 12.76 -1.71
CA MET A 39 2.26 12.81 -2.70
C MET A 39 3.54 12.08 -2.27
N PRO A 40 4.11 12.37 -1.10
CA PRO A 40 5.34 11.67 -0.70
C PRO A 40 5.12 10.17 -0.47
N PHE A 41 3.93 9.79 -0.04
CA PHE A 41 3.62 8.37 0.12
C PHE A 41 3.64 7.66 -1.23
N VAL A 42 2.94 8.23 -2.22
CA VAL A 42 2.91 7.66 -3.57
C VAL A 42 4.32 7.54 -4.15
N ASN A 43 5.13 8.58 -3.98
CA ASN A 43 6.51 8.55 -4.45
C ASN A 43 7.32 7.45 -3.78
N SER A 44 7.14 7.26 -2.49
CA SER A 44 7.84 6.20 -1.75
C SER A 44 7.42 4.82 -2.22
N VAL A 45 6.12 4.63 -2.45
CA VAL A 45 5.61 3.35 -2.95
C VAL A 45 6.18 3.06 -4.33
N MET A 46 6.23 4.07 -5.20
CA MET A 46 6.78 3.90 -6.54
C MET A 46 8.25 3.50 -6.51
N LYS A 47 9.02 4.06 -5.58
CA LYS A 47 10.43 3.70 -5.42
C LYS A 47 10.59 2.25 -4.95
N ILE A 48 9.74 1.82 -4.05
CA ILE A 48 9.74 0.42 -3.59
C ILE A 48 9.43 -0.50 -4.77
N ALA A 49 8.38 -0.16 -5.52
CA ALA A 49 7.96 -0.96 -6.67
C ALA A 49 9.07 -1.07 -7.70
N ASP A 50 9.74 0.03 -7.98
CA ASP A 50 10.85 0.04 -8.94
C ASP A 50 12.01 -0.81 -8.45
N LYS A 51 12.38 -0.65 -7.19
CA LYS A 51 13.49 -1.40 -6.60
C LYS A 51 13.25 -2.90 -6.59
N GLN A 52 12.02 -3.31 -6.30
CA GLN A 52 11.65 -4.71 -6.23
C GLN A 52 11.22 -5.28 -7.58
N ASN A 53 11.09 -4.41 -8.58
CA ASN A 53 10.57 -4.77 -9.90
C ASN A 53 9.23 -5.50 -9.79
N HIS A 54 8.35 -4.96 -8.95
CA HIS A 54 7.03 -5.53 -8.70
C HIS A 54 6.06 -4.38 -8.44
N HIS A 55 5.20 -4.11 -9.41
CA HIS A 55 4.43 -2.87 -9.46
C HIS A 55 2.99 -3.09 -9.03
N PRO A 56 2.49 -2.28 -8.07
CA PRO A 56 1.10 -2.33 -7.66
C PRO A 56 0.22 -1.54 -8.61
N ASP A 57 -1.09 -1.81 -8.57
CA ASP A 57 -2.06 -0.87 -9.07
C ASP A 57 -2.34 0.13 -7.96
N MET A 58 -2.40 1.41 -8.31
CA MET A 58 -2.66 2.46 -7.34
C MET A 58 -3.84 3.30 -7.80
N THR A 59 -4.76 3.57 -6.87
CA THR A 59 -5.81 4.55 -7.07
C THR A 59 -5.54 5.69 -6.11
N VAL A 60 -5.22 6.86 -6.65
CA VAL A 60 -4.81 8.01 -5.86
C VAL A 60 -5.95 9.01 -5.79
N HIS A 61 -6.38 9.31 -4.56
CA HIS A 61 -7.40 10.32 -4.30
C HIS A 61 -6.79 11.45 -3.48
N TYR A 62 -7.57 12.50 -3.28
CA TYR A 62 -7.11 13.68 -2.56
C TYR A 62 -6.52 13.35 -1.20
N ASP A 63 -7.16 12.44 -0.46
CA ASP A 63 -6.79 12.13 0.91
C ASP A 63 -6.63 10.64 1.16
N ASN A 64 -6.52 9.84 0.11
CA ASN A 64 -6.30 8.41 0.32
C ASN A 64 -5.69 7.77 -0.91
N VAL A 65 -5.04 6.63 -0.68
CA VAL A 65 -4.41 5.86 -1.74
C VAL A 65 -4.78 4.39 -1.53
N LYS A 66 -5.34 3.79 -2.55
CA LYS A 66 -5.61 2.36 -2.53
C LYS A 66 -4.53 1.64 -3.33
N LEU A 67 -3.91 0.66 -2.70
CA LEU A 67 -2.89 -0.18 -3.33
C LEU A 67 -3.44 -1.58 -3.54
N SER A 68 -3.11 -2.16 -4.68
CA SER A 68 -3.47 -3.53 -5.00
C SER A 68 -2.25 -4.20 -5.63
N ILE A 69 -1.84 -5.33 -5.09
CA ILE A 69 -0.64 -6.03 -5.57
C ILE A 69 -0.97 -7.50 -5.85
N THR A 70 -0.49 -7.99 -6.98
CA THR A 70 -0.62 -9.39 -7.36
C THR A 70 0.66 -9.80 -8.08
N ASP A 71 0.82 -11.09 -8.31
CA ASP A 71 1.96 -11.60 -9.07
C ASP A 71 1.40 -12.39 -10.26
N HIS A 72 1.40 -11.74 -11.42
CA HIS A 72 0.84 -12.35 -12.63
C HIS A 72 1.55 -13.64 -13.02
N ASP A 73 2.85 -13.72 -12.75
CA ASP A 73 3.62 -14.91 -13.10
C ASP A 73 3.22 -16.12 -12.25
N LYS A 74 2.72 -15.87 -11.05
CA LYS A 74 2.29 -16.93 -10.15
C LYS A 74 0.77 -17.10 -10.12
N GLY A 75 0.06 -16.27 -10.86
CA GLY A 75 -1.38 -16.32 -10.89
C GLY A 75 -2.06 -15.83 -9.63
N GLY A 76 -1.40 -15.03 -8.83
CA GLY A 76 -1.99 -14.50 -7.60
C GLY A 76 -0.95 -14.03 -6.61
N VAL A 77 -1.30 -14.11 -5.33
CA VAL A 77 -0.42 -13.66 -4.25
C VAL A 77 0.78 -14.60 -4.09
N SER A 78 1.96 -14.03 -4.02
CA SER A 78 3.21 -14.79 -3.88
C SER A 78 4.11 -14.12 -2.86
N GLU A 79 5.29 -14.72 -2.63
CA GLU A 79 6.30 -14.13 -1.75
C GLU A 79 6.68 -12.71 -2.16
N LYS A 80 6.69 -12.42 -3.47
CA LYS A 80 6.99 -11.08 -3.96
C LYS A 80 5.95 -10.07 -3.46
N CYS A 81 4.69 -10.49 -3.39
CA CYS A 81 3.62 -9.63 -2.88
C CYS A 81 3.82 -9.34 -1.40
N HIS A 82 4.18 -10.35 -0.62
CA HIS A 82 4.42 -10.18 0.81
C HIS A 82 5.63 -9.29 1.07
N LYS A 83 6.67 -9.42 0.25
CA LYS A 83 7.84 -8.57 0.36
C LYS A 83 7.48 -7.10 0.09
N PHE A 84 6.65 -6.87 -0.91
CA PHE A 84 6.16 -5.53 -1.23
C PHE A 84 5.35 -4.95 -0.08
N VAL A 85 4.39 -5.71 0.42
CA VAL A 85 3.53 -5.31 1.53
C VAL A 85 4.36 -4.94 2.76
N ASN A 86 5.34 -5.77 3.09
CA ASN A 86 6.19 -5.52 4.25
C ASN A 86 6.98 -4.22 4.10
N ALA A 87 7.47 -3.94 2.90
CA ALA A 87 8.21 -2.70 2.66
C ALA A 87 7.31 -1.48 2.77
N VAL A 88 6.10 -1.56 2.21
CA VAL A 88 5.14 -0.45 2.28
C VAL A 88 4.71 -0.20 3.73
N ASP A 89 4.47 -1.24 4.49
CA ASP A 89 4.02 -1.10 5.88
C ASP A 89 5.06 -0.45 6.79
N LYS A 90 6.30 -0.36 6.33
CA LYS A 90 7.37 0.30 7.08
C LYS A 90 7.50 1.78 6.77
N LEU A 91 6.75 2.29 5.83
CA LEU A 91 6.80 3.71 5.44
C LEU A 91 6.29 4.64 6.54
#